data_b29e53950a0eeb07db65c0cce2f58c2e
#
_entry.id   b29e53950a0eeb07db65c0cce2f58c2e
#
_cell.length_a   1.000
_cell.length_b   1.000
_cell.length_c   1.000
_cell.angle_alpha   90.00
_cell.angle_beta   90.00
_cell.angle_gamma   90.00
#
_symmetry.space_group_name_H-M   'P 1'
#
loop_
_entity.id
_entity.type
_entity.pdbx_description
1 polymer ?
#
loop_
_entity_poly.entity_id
_entity_poly.type
_entity_poly.pdbx_seq_one_letter_code
_entity_poly.pdbx_strand_id
1 'polypeptide(L)'
;TEVYISKINSGRDYVELEKKTNKNCQQLQKKYPNALIIKKSFKRYYPEDNLVSQIVGFTNIDDKGISGLEAKYNKFLEPVSGSKLSKRNGLGDRISDPTLPTEEAKHGADIVLTINKEYQAILRDELILQMEKVGAKASMGLILNPQTGAILSMVNLPDYNPNSPNDFDIELQRNKIVSDL
;
A
#
# COMPACT_ATOMS: atom_id res chain seq x y z
N THR A 1 19.09 16.79 1.27
CA THR A 1 19.75 17.29 2.52
C THR A 1 19.05 18.54 3.05
N GLU A 2 18.77 19.54 2.20
CA GLU A 2 18.16 20.81 2.60
C GLU A 2 16.75 20.65 3.22
N VAL A 3 15.93 19.72 2.71
CA VAL A 3 14.60 19.43 3.25
C VAL A 3 14.65 18.96 4.71
N TYR A 4 15.63 18.12 5.06
CA TYR A 4 15.77 17.67 6.46
C TYR A 4 16.25 18.79 7.38
N ILE A 5 17.17 19.63 6.92
CA ILE A 5 17.67 20.78 7.67
C ILE A 5 16.52 21.76 7.96
N SER A 6 15.71 22.07 6.95
CA SER A 6 14.55 22.95 7.10
C SER A 6 13.52 22.40 8.10
N LYS A 7 13.26 21.07 8.04
CA LYS A 7 12.37 20.41 9.00
C LYS A 7 12.92 20.48 10.44
N ILE A 8 14.20 20.20 10.65
CA ILE A 8 14.85 20.23 11.97
C ILE A 8 14.83 21.65 12.54
N ASN A 9 15.07 22.66 11.71
CA ASN A 9 15.10 24.07 12.13
C ASN A 9 13.69 24.68 12.29
N SER A 10 12.63 23.91 12.17
CA SER A 10 11.24 24.39 12.26
C SER A 10 10.80 24.84 13.65
N GLY A 11 11.66 24.69 14.68
CA GLY A 11 11.35 25.06 16.07
C GLY A 11 10.31 24.19 16.78
N ARG A 12 9.98 23.04 16.21
CA ARG A 12 9.03 22.07 16.80
C ARG A 12 9.78 21.08 17.68
N ASP A 13 9.20 20.69 18.81
CA ASP A 13 9.76 19.67 19.72
C ASP A 13 9.90 18.29 19.08
N TYR A 14 9.05 17.98 18.11
CA TYR A 14 9.05 16.72 17.35
C TYR A 14 8.82 16.98 15.86
N VAL A 15 9.68 16.41 15.04
CA VAL A 15 9.60 16.52 13.58
C VAL A 15 9.77 15.15 12.94
N GLU A 16 8.81 14.74 12.12
CA GLU A 16 8.92 13.53 11.33
C GLU A 16 9.80 13.79 10.10
N LEU A 17 10.99 13.19 10.08
CA LEU A 17 11.95 13.38 9.02
C LEU A 17 11.58 12.59 7.76
N GLU A 18 11.30 11.30 7.91
CA GLU A 18 11.00 10.39 6.80
C GLU A 18 10.02 9.30 7.26
N LYS A 19 9.02 8.99 6.43
CA LYS A 19 8.07 7.90 6.64
C LYS A 19 8.47 6.70 5.80
N LYS A 20 8.32 5.49 6.36
CA LYS A 20 8.43 4.20 5.65
C LYS A 20 9.70 4.07 4.79
N THR A 21 10.82 4.54 5.33
CA THR A 21 12.11 4.42 4.64
C THR A 21 12.69 3.02 4.78
N ASN A 22 13.29 2.51 3.70
CA ASN A 22 14.06 1.27 3.72
C ASN A 22 15.51 1.47 4.15
N LYS A 23 15.90 2.72 4.46
CA LYS A 23 17.28 3.04 4.87
C LYS A 23 17.58 2.47 6.25
N ASN A 24 18.74 1.88 6.41
CA ASN A 24 19.20 1.42 7.72
C ASN A 24 19.62 2.61 8.59
N CYS A 25 18.66 3.10 9.40
CA CYS A 25 18.90 4.23 10.28
C CYS A 25 19.47 3.84 11.67
N GLN A 26 19.75 2.55 11.91
CA GLN A 26 20.22 2.08 13.23
C GLN A 26 21.55 2.71 13.65
N GLN A 27 22.47 2.93 12.70
CA GLN A 27 23.73 3.60 12.98
C GLN A 27 23.55 5.07 13.40
N LEU A 28 22.60 5.76 12.76
CA LEU A 28 22.24 7.13 13.12
C LEU A 28 21.59 7.21 14.50
N GLN A 29 20.74 6.25 14.83
CA GLN A 29 20.11 6.18 16.17
C GLN A 29 21.15 5.93 17.26
N LYS A 30 22.13 5.05 17.02
CA LYS A 30 23.25 4.83 17.96
C LYS A 30 24.09 6.11 18.18
N LYS A 31 24.27 6.89 17.12
CA LYS A 31 25.03 8.14 17.19
C LYS A 31 24.26 9.27 17.88
N TYR A 32 22.91 9.29 17.76
CA TYR A 32 22.05 10.33 18.29
C TYR A 32 20.86 9.75 19.07
N PRO A 33 21.10 9.02 20.19
CA PRO A 33 20.06 8.25 20.88
C PRO A 33 18.94 9.11 21.48
N ASN A 34 19.25 10.34 21.89
CA ASN A 34 18.30 11.24 22.51
C ASN A 34 17.59 12.17 21.50
N ALA A 35 18.10 12.26 20.28
CA ALA A 35 17.58 13.17 19.26
C ALA A 35 16.82 12.44 18.13
N LEU A 36 17.06 11.13 17.93
CA LEU A 36 16.47 10.37 16.86
C LEU A 36 15.69 9.17 17.37
N ILE A 37 14.40 9.15 17.06
CA ILE A 37 13.49 8.03 17.37
C ILE A 37 13.18 7.29 16.09
N ILE A 38 13.51 6.00 16.03
CA ILE A 38 13.13 5.10 14.95
C ILE A 38 11.92 4.29 15.38
N LYS A 39 10.83 4.39 14.63
CA LYS A 39 9.62 3.57 14.83
C LYS A 39 9.53 2.53 13.71
N LYS A 40 9.24 1.28 14.07
CA LYS A 40 8.90 0.25 13.10
C LYS A 40 7.57 0.63 12.44
N SER A 41 7.51 0.49 11.13
CA SER A 41 6.32 0.74 10.33
C SER A 41 6.16 -0.36 9.30
N PHE A 42 4.95 -0.55 8.82
CA PHE A 42 4.65 -1.48 7.72
C PHE A 42 4.44 -0.68 6.45
N LYS A 43 4.77 -1.29 5.32
CA LYS A 43 4.46 -0.76 3.99
C LYS A 43 3.68 -1.83 3.23
N ARG A 44 2.60 -1.44 2.58
CA ARG A 44 1.86 -2.32 1.67
C ARG A 44 2.76 -2.71 0.51
N TYR A 45 2.79 -4.00 0.19
CA TYR A 45 3.56 -4.55 -0.92
C TYR A 45 2.66 -5.40 -1.81
N TYR A 46 2.76 -5.21 -3.11
CA TYR A 46 1.95 -5.87 -4.13
C TYR A 46 2.85 -6.82 -4.92
N PRO A 47 2.88 -8.12 -4.59
CA PRO A 47 3.82 -9.07 -5.18
C PRO A 47 3.57 -9.36 -6.66
N GLU A 48 2.35 -9.12 -7.15
CA GLU A 48 1.99 -9.34 -8.54
C GLU A 48 2.19 -8.10 -9.43
N ASP A 49 2.81 -7.05 -8.90
CA ASP A 49 3.13 -5.81 -9.61
C ASP A 49 1.98 -5.33 -10.51
N ASN A 50 2.22 -5.17 -11.81
CA ASN A 50 1.25 -4.64 -12.78
C ASN A 50 0.06 -5.57 -13.03
N LEU A 51 0.20 -6.89 -12.79
CA LEU A 51 -0.74 -7.90 -13.24
C LEU A 51 -2.18 -7.68 -12.76
N VAL A 52 -2.34 -7.18 -11.55
CA VAL A 52 -3.65 -6.95 -10.91
C VAL A 52 -3.83 -5.51 -10.42
N SER A 53 -2.98 -4.59 -10.88
CA SER A 53 -2.87 -3.23 -10.36
C SER A 53 -4.20 -2.49 -10.32
N GLN A 54 -4.98 -2.49 -11.41
CA GLN A 54 -6.24 -1.74 -11.51
C GLN A 54 -7.41 -2.43 -10.80
N ILE A 55 -7.27 -3.71 -10.45
CA ILE A 55 -8.25 -4.43 -9.63
C ILE A 55 -7.98 -4.14 -8.16
N VAL A 56 -6.77 -4.43 -7.71
CA VAL A 56 -6.37 -4.28 -6.30
C VAL A 56 -6.25 -2.81 -5.94
N GLY A 57 -5.65 -2.00 -6.80
CA GLY A 57 -5.35 -0.61 -6.52
C GLY A 57 -4.09 -0.47 -5.64
N PHE A 58 -4.01 0.64 -4.92
CA PHE A 58 -2.87 0.92 -4.04
C PHE A 58 -3.28 1.76 -2.84
N THR A 59 -2.40 1.82 -1.84
CA THR A 59 -2.53 2.66 -0.65
C THR A 59 -1.56 3.83 -0.70
N ASN A 60 -1.91 4.91 -0.01
CA ASN A 60 -0.98 6.02 0.21
C ASN A 60 0.07 5.68 1.28
N ILE A 61 0.94 6.65 1.59
CA ILE A 61 1.98 6.50 2.61
C ILE A 61 1.43 6.28 4.03
N ASP A 62 0.19 6.63 4.29
CA ASP A 62 -0.51 6.45 5.57
C ASP A 62 -1.37 5.18 5.59
N ASP A 63 -1.13 4.23 4.65
CA ASP A 63 -1.84 2.96 4.46
C ASP A 63 -3.34 3.08 4.15
N LYS A 64 -3.80 4.25 3.71
CA LYS A 64 -5.17 4.43 3.25
C LYS A 64 -5.30 4.06 1.79
N GLY A 65 -6.30 3.25 1.46
CA GLY A 65 -6.61 2.86 0.09
C GLY A 65 -7.01 4.07 -0.77
N ILE A 66 -6.37 4.22 -1.93
CA ILE A 66 -6.60 5.34 -2.86
C ILE A 66 -7.39 4.90 -4.08
N SER A 67 -7.15 3.69 -4.57
CA SER A 67 -7.84 3.16 -5.75
C SER A 67 -8.22 1.69 -5.60
N GLY A 68 -9.03 1.18 -6.51
CA GLY A 68 -9.39 -0.23 -6.61
C GLY A 68 -10.06 -0.80 -5.35
N LEU A 69 -9.78 -2.06 -5.08
CA LEU A 69 -10.30 -2.76 -3.89
C LEU A 69 -9.73 -2.20 -2.59
N GLU A 70 -8.49 -1.73 -2.59
CA GLU A 70 -7.90 -1.06 -1.42
C GLU A 70 -8.74 0.14 -0.97
N ALA A 71 -9.19 0.97 -1.90
CA ALA A 71 -10.06 2.11 -1.57
C ALA A 71 -11.46 1.66 -1.13
N LYS A 72 -12.06 0.73 -1.88
CA LYS A 72 -13.43 0.27 -1.62
C LYS A 72 -13.57 -0.42 -0.27
N TYR A 73 -12.60 -1.25 0.08
CA TYR A 73 -12.61 -2.06 1.30
C TYR A 73 -11.64 -1.55 2.38
N ASN A 74 -11.19 -0.30 2.30
CA ASN A 74 -10.23 0.28 3.22
C ASN A 74 -10.59 0.04 4.69
N LYS A 75 -11.86 0.25 5.07
CA LYS A 75 -12.34 0.06 6.45
C LYS A 75 -12.21 -1.39 6.97
N PHE A 76 -12.24 -2.38 6.08
CA PHE A 76 -12.11 -3.79 6.42
C PHE A 76 -10.65 -4.24 6.43
N LEU A 77 -9.84 -3.65 5.55
CA LEU A 77 -8.42 -3.95 5.40
C LEU A 77 -7.57 -3.21 6.44
N GLU A 78 -8.06 -2.09 6.96
CA GLU A 78 -7.32 -1.27 7.93
C GLU A 78 -7.22 -1.99 9.28
N PRO A 79 -6.02 -2.17 9.83
CA PRO A 79 -5.84 -2.76 11.15
C PRO A 79 -6.29 -1.80 12.24
N VAL A 80 -6.85 -2.33 13.31
CA VAL A 80 -7.14 -1.56 14.52
C VAL A 80 -5.92 -1.57 15.42
N SER A 81 -5.37 -0.39 15.67
CA SER A 81 -4.20 -0.24 16.54
C SER A 81 -4.55 -0.62 17.98
N GLY A 82 -3.70 -1.45 18.59
CA GLY A 82 -3.78 -1.70 20.01
C GLY A 82 -3.22 -0.55 20.85
N SER A 83 -3.59 -0.50 22.10
CA SER A 83 -3.06 0.44 23.08
C SER A 83 -2.53 -0.30 24.32
N LYS A 84 -1.38 0.15 24.81
CA LYS A 84 -0.79 -0.39 26.05
C LYS A 84 -0.41 0.74 26.99
N LEU A 85 -1.01 0.74 28.16
CA LEU A 85 -0.61 1.66 29.22
C LEU A 85 0.73 1.19 29.85
N SER A 86 1.58 2.12 30.17
CA SER A 86 2.85 1.85 30.86
C SER A 86 3.07 2.90 31.95
N LYS A 87 3.60 2.46 33.10
CA LYS A 87 4.07 3.37 34.15
C LYS A 87 5.42 3.99 33.74
N ARG A 88 5.72 5.18 34.24
CA ARG A 88 7.06 5.76 34.16
C ARG A 88 7.74 5.68 35.54
N ASN A 89 9.01 5.31 35.55
CA ASN A 89 9.82 5.42 36.77
C ASN A 89 10.24 6.87 37.02
N GLY A 90 10.88 7.15 38.17
CA GLY A 90 11.38 8.46 38.50
C GLY A 90 12.47 9.00 37.57
N LEU A 91 13.05 8.13 36.71
CA LEU A 91 14.04 8.48 35.69
C LEU A 91 13.40 8.73 34.31
N GLY A 92 12.07 8.56 34.21
CA GLY A 92 11.34 8.77 32.96
C GLY A 92 11.22 7.53 32.05
N ASP A 93 11.81 6.39 32.43
CA ASP A 93 11.74 5.16 31.62
C ASP A 93 10.36 4.50 31.74
N ARG A 94 9.91 3.91 30.63
CA ARG A 94 8.65 3.17 30.56
C ARG A 94 8.81 1.77 31.15
N ILE A 95 8.06 1.48 32.22
CA ILE A 95 7.97 0.15 32.82
C ILE A 95 6.66 -0.51 32.37
N SER A 96 6.76 -1.72 31.85
CA SER A 96 5.59 -2.54 31.51
C SER A 96 4.99 -3.08 32.81
N ASP A 97 3.74 -2.75 33.09
CA ASP A 97 2.97 -3.28 34.22
C ASP A 97 1.86 -4.17 33.70
N PRO A 98 1.90 -5.48 33.96
CA PRO A 98 0.89 -6.43 33.46
C PRO A 98 -0.53 -6.19 34.03
N THR A 99 -0.65 -5.41 35.11
CA THR A 99 -1.94 -5.09 35.73
C THR A 99 -2.68 -3.96 35.02
N LEU A 100 -1.99 -3.23 34.11
CA LEU A 100 -2.59 -2.14 33.37
C LEU A 100 -3.36 -2.66 32.15
N PRO A 101 -4.47 -2.01 31.78
CA PRO A 101 -5.25 -2.36 30.60
C PRO A 101 -4.38 -2.37 29.33
N THR A 102 -4.51 -3.45 28.58
CA THR A 102 -3.86 -3.60 27.27
C THR A 102 -4.95 -3.96 26.26
N GLU A 103 -5.07 -3.18 25.21
CA GLU A 103 -5.89 -3.53 24.05
C GLU A 103 -4.97 -4.10 22.97
N GLU A 104 -5.24 -5.33 22.55
CA GLU A 104 -4.46 -5.97 21.49
C GLU A 104 -4.80 -5.35 20.13
N ALA A 105 -3.77 -5.19 19.29
CA ALA A 105 -3.97 -4.79 17.91
C ALA A 105 -4.73 -5.89 17.16
N LYS A 106 -5.71 -5.51 16.35
CA LYS A 106 -6.45 -6.43 15.48
C LYS A 106 -5.99 -6.24 14.05
N HIS A 107 -5.66 -7.34 13.38
CA HIS A 107 -5.36 -7.32 11.96
C HIS A 107 -6.61 -6.95 11.15
N GLY A 108 -6.42 -6.30 10.01
CA GLY A 108 -7.49 -6.11 9.03
C GLY A 108 -7.96 -7.46 8.46
N ALA A 109 -9.11 -7.45 7.80
CA ALA A 109 -9.65 -8.63 7.14
C ALA A 109 -8.89 -8.96 5.85
N ASP A 110 -8.92 -10.23 5.45
CA ASP A 110 -8.43 -10.68 4.16
C ASP A 110 -9.57 -10.65 3.13
N ILE A 111 -9.24 -10.32 1.88
CA ILE A 111 -10.17 -10.36 0.75
C ILE A 111 -9.70 -11.44 -0.22
N VAL A 112 -10.56 -12.42 -0.48
CA VAL A 112 -10.34 -13.45 -1.49
C VAL A 112 -11.07 -13.06 -2.77
N LEU A 113 -10.35 -13.02 -3.88
CA LEU A 113 -10.89 -12.68 -5.19
C LEU A 113 -11.18 -13.93 -6.01
N THR A 114 -12.09 -13.80 -6.97
CA THR A 114 -12.37 -14.83 -7.98
C THR A 114 -11.36 -14.82 -9.13
N ILE A 115 -10.45 -13.84 -9.15
CA ILE A 115 -9.42 -13.68 -10.17
C ILE A 115 -8.47 -14.88 -10.15
N ASN A 116 -8.32 -15.52 -11.30
CA ASN A 116 -7.33 -16.57 -11.53
C ASN A 116 -6.06 -15.93 -12.11
N LYS A 117 -4.94 -16.11 -11.41
CA LYS A 117 -3.67 -15.50 -11.77
C LYS A 117 -3.17 -15.94 -13.14
N GLU A 118 -3.35 -17.23 -13.50
CA GLU A 118 -2.91 -17.75 -14.80
C GLU A 118 -3.72 -17.15 -15.95
N TYR A 119 -5.05 -17.10 -15.82
CA TYR A 119 -5.91 -16.45 -16.83
C TYR A 119 -5.63 -14.96 -16.94
N GLN A 120 -5.32 -14.30 -15.82
CA GLN A 120 -4.95 -12.89 -15.79
C GLN A 120 -3.64 -12.64 -16.57
N ALA A 121 -2.63 -13.48 -16.37
CA ALA A 121 -1.35 -13.38 -17.06
C ALA A 121 -1.50 -13.64 -18.57
N ILE A 122 -2.15 -14.75 -18.95
CA ILE A 122 -2.38 -15.09 -20.35
C ILE A 122 -3.16 -13.97 -21.07
N LEU A 123 -4.26 -13.51 -20.48
CA LEU A 123 -5.06 -12.44 -21.08
C LEU A 123 -4.24 -11.15 -21.26
N ARG A 124 -3.44 -10.80 -20.28
CA ARG A 124 -2.58 -9.62 -20.33
C ARG A 124 -1.55 -9.71 -21.46
N ASP A 125 -0.86 -10.83 -21.56
CA ASP A 125 0.19 -11.05 -22.56
C ASP A 125 -0.39 -11.03 -23.98
N GLU A 126 -1.51 -11.69 -24.21
CA GLU A 126 -2.20 -11.69 -25.52
C GLU A 126 -2.69 -10.28 -25.90
N LEU A 127 -3.21 -9.51 -24.95
CA LEU A 127 -3.62 -8.13 -25.20
C LEU A 127 -2.45 -7.23 -25.54
N ILE A 128 -1.28 -7.40 -24.87
CA ILE A 128 -0.06 -6.65 -25.21
C ILE A 128 0.38 -6.95 -26.63
N LEU A 129 0.52 -8.24 -26.97
CA LEU A 129 0.94 -8.68 -28.29
C LEU A 129 0.02 -8.12 -29.38
N GLN A 130 -1.29 -8.19 -29.16
CA GLN A 130 -2.25 -7.71 -30.14
C GLN A 130 -2.26 -6.18 -30.23
N MET A 131 -2.09 -5.48 -29.10
CA MET A 131 -2.01 -4.02 -29.05
C MET A 131 -0.81 -3.51 -29.87
N GLU A 132 0.34 -4.15 -29.73
CA GLU A 132 1.55 -3.83 -30.51
C GLU A 132 1.34 -4.08 -32.01
N LYS A 133 0.74 -5.24 -32.36
CA LYS A 133 0.51 -5.63 -33.75
C LYS A 133 -0.39 -4.66 -34.52
N VAL A 134 -1.41 -4.11 -33.86
CA VAL A 134 -2.38 -3.21 -34.50
C VAL A 134 -2.10 -1.74 -34.23
N GLY A 135 -1.09 -1.42 -33.43
CA GLY A 135 -0.74 -0.05 -33.04
C GLY A 135 -1.81 0.63 -32.17
N ALA A 136 -2.55 -0.15 -31.35
CA ALA A 136 -3.57 0.41 -30.47
C ALA A 136 -2.96 1.14 -29.28
N LYS A 137 -3.60 2.23 -28.83
CA LYS A 137 -3.17 3.01 -27.66
C LYS A 137 -3.62 2.40 -26.34
N ALA A 138 -4.68 1.60 -26.36
CA ALA A 138 -5.24 0.94 -25.17
C ALA A 138 -5.94 -0.36 -25.59
N SER A 139 -6.01 -1.32 -24.69
CA SER A 139 -6.76 -2.54 -24.83
C SER A 139 -7.36 -2.98 -23.50
N MET A 140 -8.46 -3.69 -23.58
CA MET A 140 -9.18 -4.20 -22.39
C MET A 140 -9.65 -5.61 -22.66
N GLY A 141 -9.66 -6.44 -21.60
CA GLY A 141 -10.15 -7.81 -21.69
C GLY A 141 -10.79 -8.25 -20.37
N LEU A 142 -11.81 -9.10 -20.50
CA LEU A 142 -12.56 -9.67 -19.38
C LEU A 142 -12.86 -11.14 -19.66
N ILE A 143 -12.58 -11.99 -18.68
CA ILE A 143 -12.97 -13.41 -18.69
C ILE A 143 -13.96 -13.66 -17.56
N LEU A 144 -15.12 -14.19 -17.89
CA LEU A 144 -16.20 -14.51 -16.96
C LEU A 144 -16.50 -16.01 -16.97
N ASN A 145 -16.85 -16.53 -15.80
CA ASN A 145 -17.47 -17.85 -15.72
C ASN A 145 -18.97 -17.70 -16.01
N PRO A 146 -19.51 -18.30 -17.10
CA PRO A 146 -20.90 -18.09 -17.49
C PRO A 146 -21.92 -18.73 -16.54
N GLN A 147 -21.53 -19.74 -15.77
CA GLN A 147 -22.44 -20.42 -14.84
C GLN A 147 -22.59 -19.64 -13.52
N THR A 148 -21.52 -18.98 -13.06
CA THR A 148 -21.51 -18.32 -11.75
C THR A 148 -21.50 -16.80 -11.84
N GLY A 149 -21.18 -16.22 -13.01
CA GLY A 149 -20.95 -14.79 -13.20
C GLY A 149 -19.64 -14.29 -12.57
N ALA A 150 -18.80 -15.18 -12.05
CA ALA A 150 -17.53 -14.80 -11.44
C ALA A 150 -16.55 -14.26 -12.47
N ILE A 151 -15.91 -13.14 -12.15
CA ILE A 151 -14.84 -12.57 -12.97
C ILE A 151 -13.55 -13.35 -12.66
N LEU A 152 -13.03 -14.03 -13.70
CA LEU A 152 -11.81 -14.83 -13.62
C LEU A 152 -10.56 -14.03 -14.02
N SER A 153 -10.73 -13.08 -14.93
CA SER A 153 -9.66 -12.17 -15.35
C SER A 153 -10.25 -10.84 -15.80
N MET A 154 -9.53 -9.74 -15.50
CA MET A 154 -9.89 -8.38 -15.89
C MET A 154 -8.61 -7.59 -16.11
N VAL A 155 -8.34 -7.19 -17.35
CA VAL A 155 -7.12 -6.51 -17.77
C VAL A 155 -7.45 -5.21 -18.48
N ASN A 156 -6.77 -4.14 -18.08
CA ASN A 156 -6.72 -2.87 -18.78
C ASN A 156 -5.28 -2.54 -19.13
N LEU A 157 -5.03 -2.14 -20.36
CA LEU A 157 -3.73 -1.70 -20.81
C LEU A 157 -3.82 -0.27 -21.39
N PRO A 158 -2.77 0.53 -21.21
CA PRO A 158 -1.57 0.28 -20.39
C PRO A 158 -1.87 0.21 -18.90
N ASP A 159 -1.11 -0.62 -18.19
CA ASP A 159 -1.18 -0.81 -16.74
C ASP A 159 -0.10 0.00 -16.00
N TYR A 160 -0.05 -0.09 -14.68
CA TYR A 160 0.91 0.61 -13.83
C TYR A 160 1.40 -0.30 -12.69
N ASN A 161 2.55 0.05 -12.07
CA ASN A 161 3.02 -0.67 -10.89
C ASN A 161 2.46 -0.04 -9.61
N PRO A 162 1.62 -0.76 -8.82
CA PRO A 162 1.04 -0.25 -7.59
C PRO A 162 2.06 -0.05 -6.46
N ASN A 163 3.27 -0.62 -6.58
CA ASN A 163 4.37 -0.37 -5.65
C ASN A 163 5.03 1.00 -5.87
N SER A 164 4.85 1.62 -7.06
CA SER A 164 5.37 2.94 -7.45
C SER A 164 4.31 3.77 -8.18
N PRO A 165 3.13 4.03 -7.57
CA PRO A 165 2.00 4.64 -8.27
C PRO A 165 2.25 6.08 -8.73
N ASN A 166 3.18 6.80 -8.09
CA ASN A 166 3.52 8.18 -8.43
C ASN A 166 4.33 8.31 -9.72
N ASP A 167 4.88 7.20 -10.24
CA ASP A 167 5.67 7.19 -11.47
C ASP A 167 4.78 7.11 -12.73
N PHE A 168 3.45 7.03 -12.54
CA PHE A 168 2.47 6.82 -13.60
C PHE A 168 1.36 7.86 -13.54
N ASP A 169 0.80 8.17 -14.73
CA ASP A 169 -0.36 9.07 -14.85
C ASP A 169 -1.60 8.51 -14.14
N ILE A 170 -2.39 9.41 -13.58
CA ILE A 170 -3.66 9.07 -12.89
C ILE A 170 -4.62 8.32 -13.82
N GLU A 171 -4.62 8.65 -15.13
CA GLU A 171 -5.45 7.97 -16.12
C GLU A 171 -5.15 6.48 -16.26
N LEU A 172 -3.90 6.04 -16.04
CA LEU A 172 -3.51 4.64 -16.04
C LEU A 172 -3.97 3.88 -14.81
N GLN A 173 -4.22 4.60 -13.72
CA GLN A 173 -4.68 4.02 -12.45
C GLN A 173 -6.18 3.73 -12.46
N ARG A 174 -6.89 4.23 -13.47
CA ARG A 174 -8.34 4.07 -13.63
C ARG A 174 -8.68 2.75 -14.29
N ASN A 175 -9.62 2.00 -13.71
CA ASN A 175 -10.14 0.79 -14.32
C ASN A 175 -11.23 1.14 -15.34
N LYS A 176 -10.85 1.23 -16.61
CA LYS A 176 -11.76 1.65 -17.70
C LYS A 176 -12.89 0.66 -17.96
N ILE A 177 -12.72 -0.63 -17.65
CA ILE A 177 -13.77 -1.64 -17.83
C ILE A 177 -15.01 -1.35 -16.96
N VAL A 178 -14.81 -0.74 -15.78
CA VAL A 178 -15.90 -0.45 -14.84
C VAL A 178 -16.23 1.04 -14.71
N SER A 179 -15.39 1.92 -15.23
CA SER A 179 -15.57 3.37 -15.07
C SER A 179 -15.97 4.09 -16.36
N ASP A 180 -15.72 3.51 -17.52
CA ASP A 180 -16.01 4.13 -18.83
C ASP A 180 -17.22 3.45 -19.48
N LEU A 181 -18.39 3.65 -18.87
CA LEU A 181 -19.69 3.22 -19.38
C LEU A 181 -20.41 4.39 -20.04
#